data_17901256750b6ca06708e479a6729892
#
_entry.id   17901256750b6ca06708e479a6729892
#
_cell.length_a   1.000
_cell.length_b   1.000
_cell.length_c   1.000
_cell.angle_alpha   90.00
_cell.angle_beta   90.00
_cell.angle_gamma   90.00
#
_symmetry.space_group_name_H-M   'P 1'
#
loop_
_entity.id
_entity.type
_entity.pdbx_description
1 polymer ?
#
loop_
_entity_poly.entity_id
_entity_poly.type
_entity_poly.pdbx_seq_one_letter_code
_entity_poly.pdbx_strand_id
1 'polypeptide(L)'
;MGHTFPGACVPHGGVQLSPETDTIPHSVDGVYQKEVYKYCAGYQYDDTTIVGFSHTHFSGTGHSDLGDILLMPTTGKIQLNPGTKSNPTLGYRSTFRHENETASPGYYSVLLDEYQVKAELTTTERVGVHRYTYPKGEGNLILDLNHGIYNYDGKTLWSGICVESDTLVTGFRMTNGWARMNLIYFAISFSHPILRYESKDTSKRSLYGGFWRKFDVQHNFPEMEGRELKAGFVFDLSDGRSLEIKVAISAVDKEGALLNLKKETQGKNFDKVLAEAKSKWNKAVSSISVNGTEEVKELFYTSLYRTLIHPSVYMDVDGRYRGIDHSIHNAEHFTNYTIFSLWDTFRALHPLINLIDANKSKDMMESIMAHQGQSIHKALPVWSQDRKSVV
;
A
#
# COMPACT_ATOMS: atom_id res chain seq x y z
N MET A 1 -8.46 -11.17 17.35
CA MET A 1 -8.15 -9.80 16.91
C MET A 1 -8.81 -9.54 15.57
N GLY A 2 -9.27 -8.30 15.28
CA GLY A 2 -9.86 -7.97 13.99
C GLY A 2 -8.78 -7.85 12.91
N HIS A 3 -9.12 -8.14 11.67
CA HIS A 3 -8.25 -7.97 10.51
C HIS A 3 -8.18 -6.48 10.13
N THR A 4 -7.42 -5.69 10.91
CA THR A 4 -7.24 -4.25 10.71
C THR A 4 -5.76 -3.92 10.83
N PHE A 5 -5.25 -3.12 9.89
CA PHE A 5 -3.86 -2.65 9.88
C PHE A 5 -3.68 -1.46 10.84
N PRO A 6 -2.51 -1.29 11.48
CA PRO A 6 -2.21 -0.17 12.37
C PRO A 6 -1.72 1.09 11.64
N GLY A 7 -1.44 0.98 10.36
CA GLY A 7 -0.77 1.99 9.57
C GLY A 7 -1.59 3.26 9.30
N ALA A 8 -0.99 4.19 8.58
CA ALA A 8 -1.59 5.47 8.24
C ALA A 8 -2.54 5.36 7.06
N CYS A 9 -3.70 6.01 7.15
CA CYS A 9 -4.60 6.30 6.04
C CYS A 9 -5.35 7.61 6.32
N VAL A 10 -6.05 8.15 5.33
CA VAL A 10 -7.07 9.20 5.52
C VAL A 10 -8.46 8.60 5.35
N PRO A 11 -9.54 9.25 5.83
CA PRO A 11 -10.89 8.73 5.66
C PRO A 11 -11.18 8.40 4.19
N HIS A 12 -11.54 7.15 3.92
CA HIS A 12 -11.81 6.62 2.58
C HIS A 12 -10.68 6.82 1.56
N GLY A 13 -9.42 7.02 2.00
CA GLY A 13 -8.27 7.18 1.10
C GLY A 13 -7.98 5.91 0.29
N GLY A 14 -7.43 6.07 -0.92
CA GLY A 14 -6.98 4.95 -1.76
C GLY A 14 -5.68 4.31 -1.28
N VAL A 15 -4.90 5.03 -0.45
CA VAL A 15 -3.67 4.51 0.17
C VAL A 15 -3.92 4.16 1.63
N GLN A 16 -3.57 2.93 2.00
CA GLN A 16 -3.46 2.43 3.37
C GLN A 16 -2.01 1.99 3.57
N LEU A 17 -1.20 2.88 4.14
CA LEU A 17 0.25 2.68 4.30
C LEU A 17 0.54 2.03 5.65
N SER A 18 0.93 0.75 5.64
CA SER A 18 1.04 -0.04 6.87
C SER A 18 2.23 -1.00 6.88
N PRO A 19 2.73 -1.36 8.08
CA PRO A 19 3.72 -2.42 8.21
C PRO A 19 3.15 -3.79 7.83
N GLU A 20 4.02 -4.63 7.29
CA GLU A 20 3.79 -6.04 6.99
C GLU A 20 4.59 -6.90 7.97
N THR A 21 3.92 -7.82 8.65
CA THR A 21 4.59 -8.72 9.61
C THR A 21 4.53 -10.18 9.20
N ASP A 22 3.99 -10.50 8.01
CA ASP A 22 3.76 -11.87 7.56
C ASP A 22 4.99 -12.78 7.77
N THR A 23 4.76 -13.86 8.50
CA THR A 23 5.79 -14.85 8.86
C THR A 23 5.45 -16.25 8.37
N ILE A 24 4.28 -16.44 7.76
CA ILE A 24 3.76 -17.74 7.36
C ILE A 24 3.75 -17.83 5.84
N PRO A 25 4.44 -18.79 5.22
CA PRO A 25 4.36 -19.00 3.79
C PRO A 25 2.93 -19.45 3.42
N HIS A 26 2.45 -19.01 2.25
CA HIS A 26 1.12 -19.38 1.74
C HIS A 26 0.97 -20.91 1.60
N SER A 27 2.03 -21.59 1.19
CA SER A 27 2.06 -23.05 1.07
C SER A 27 3.43 -23.62 1.45
N VAL A 28 3.43 -24.82 2.02
CA VAL A 28 4.61 -25.63 2.30
C VAL A 28 4.43 -26.95 1.56
N ASP A 29 5.39 -27.33 0.74
CA ASP A 29 5.36 -28.56 -0.09
C ASP A 29 4.06 -28.68 -0.93
N GLY A 30 3.56 -27.55 -1.43
CA GLY A 30 2.33 -27.47 -2.21
C GLY A 30 1.04 -27.52 -1.40
N VAL A 31 1.12 -27.64 -0.07
CA VAL A 31 -0.04 -27.65 0.83
C VAL A 31 -0.33 -26.24 1.36
N TYR A 32 -1.55 -25.75 1.13
CA TYR A 32 -1.99 -24.45 1.63
C TYR A 32 -1.96 -24.38 3.17
N GLN A 33 -1.37 -23.32 3.69
CA GLN A 33 -1.29 -23.06 5.13
C GLN A 33 -2.46 -22.14 5.54
N LYS A 34 -3.54 -22.72 6.11
CA LYS A 34 -4.75 -21.97 6.49
C LYS A 34 -4.48 -20.84 7.50
N GLU A 35 -3.41 -20.95 8.28
CA GLU A 35 -3.00 -19.96 9.27
C GLU A 35 -2.57 -18.62 8.63
N VAL A 36 -2.22 -18.62 7.35
CA VAL A 36 -1.89 -17.39 6.61
C VAL A 36 -3.06 -16.42 6.56
N TYR A 37 -4.31 -16.92 6.70
CA TYR A 37 -5.52 -16.10 6.70
C TYR A 37 -5.50 -15.00 7.77
N LYS A 38 -4.80 -15.17 8.87
CA LYS A 38 -4.67 -14.14 9.91
C LYS A 38 -3.94 -12.88 9.44
N TYR A 39 -3.17 -12.98 8.33
CA TYR A 39 -2.45 -11.85 7.72
C TYR A 39 -3.24 -11.08 6.65
N CYS A 40 -4.56 -11.23 6.56
CA CYS A 40 -5.37 -10.53 5.57
C CYS A 40 -5.18 -9.02 5.53
N ALA A 41 -4.83 -8.41 6.67
CA ALA A 41 -4.51 -6.99 6.80
C ALA A 41 -2.99 -6.71 6.86
N GLY A 42 -2.15 -7.70 6.55
CA GLY A 42 -0.69 -7.57 6.51
C GLY A 42 0.01 -7.59 7.87
N TYR A 43 -0.67 -7.27 8.96
CA TYR A 43 -0.09 -7.09 10.29
C TYR A 43 -0.74 -7.97 11.34
N GLN A 44 0.08 -8.53 12.23
CA GLN A 44 -0.35 -9.20 13.45
C GLN A 44 0.42 -8.66 14.66
N TYR A 45 -0.32 -8.27 15.70
CA TYR A 45 0.26 -7.66 16.92
C TYR A 45 1.24 -8.58 17.66
N ASP A 46 1.03 -9.89 17.63
CA ASP A 46 1.91 -10.85 18.33
C ASP A 46 3.24 -11.13 17.59
N ASP A 47 3.42 -10.55 16.41
CA ASP A 47 4.66 -10.71 15.66
C ASP A 47 5.74 -9.72 16.16
N THR A 48 6.99 -10.12 15.98
CA THR A 48 8.17 -9.37 16.46
C THR A 48 9.06 -8.89 15.32
N THR A 49 8.65 -9.09 14.06
CA THR A 49 9.44 -8.68 12.90
C THR A 49 8.58 -8.01 11.84
N ILE A 50 9.12 -6.98 11.18
CA ILE A 50 8.54 -6.27 10.05
C ILE A 50 9.32 -6.61 8.78
N VAL A 51 8.59 -6.90 7.68
CA VAL A 51 9.14 -7.11 6.33
C VAL A 51 9.33 -5.79 5.61
N GLY A 52 8.46 -4.84 5.87
CA GLY A 52 8.45 -3.52 5.22
C GLY A 52 7.10 -2.85 5.36
N PHE A 53 6.87 -1.82 4.55
CA PHE A 53 5.67 -1.00 4.56
C PHE A 53 5.06 -0.99 3.16
N SER A 54 3.83 -1.51 3.03
CA SER A 54 3.10 -1.53 1.76
C SER A 54 1.95 -0.51 1.74
N HIS A 55 1.38 -0.22 0.56
CA HIS A 55 0.53 0.94 0.35
C HIS A 55 -0.96 0.62 0.22
N THR A 56 -1.32 -0.66 0.18
CA THR A 56 -2.71 -1.09 0.01
C THR A 56 -3.07 -2.20 0.97
N HIS A 57 -4.15 -2.03 1.75
CA HIS A 57 -4.60 -3.01 2.74
C HIS A 57 -6.12 -3.06 2.82
N PHE A 58 -6.65 -4.25 3.14
CA PHE A 58 -8.02 -4.39 3.60
C PHE A 58 -8.15 -4.05 5.10
N SER A 59 -9.36 -3.74 5.53
CA SER A 59 -9.72 -3.62 6.94
C SER A 59 -11.04 -4.33 7.20
N GLY A 60 -11.02 -5.31 8.09
CA GLY A 60 -12.20 -6.11 8.48
C GLY A 60 -12.46 -7.32 7.61
N THR A 61 -12.22 -7.26 6.32
CA THR A 61 -12.39 -8.39 5.41
C THR A 61 -11.06 -9.08 5.12
N GLY A 62 -11.10 -10.38 4.88
CA GLY A 62 -9.91 -11.17 4.67
C GLY A 62 -9.83 -11.74 3.27
N HIS A 63 -8.90 -11.27 2.48
CA HIS A 63 -8.61 -11.81 1.17
C HIS A 63 -7.13 -11.73 0.80
N SER A 64 -6.77 -12.42 -0.29
CA SER A 64 -5.39 -12.59 -0.74
C SER A 64 -4.88 -11.47 -1.67
N ASP A 65 -5.59 -10.38 -1.80
CA ASP A 65 -5.17 -9.24 -2.63
C ASP A 65 -4.54 -8.13 -1.79
N LEU A 66 -3.94 -7.17 -2.47
CA LEU A 66 -3.27 -6.01 -1.87
C LEU A 66 -1.89 -6.33 -1.26
N GLY A 67 -1.35 -5.42 -0.46
CA GLY A 67 0.05 -5.45 -0.04
C GLY A 67 0.98 -4.96 -1.14
N ASP A 68 0.51 -3.96 -1.94
CA ASP A 68 1.24 -3.49 -3.11
C ASP A 68 2.32 -2.48 -2.74
N ILE A 69 3.42 -2.50 -3.50
CA ILE A 69 4.54 -1.55 -3.44
C ILE A 69 5.15 -1.50 -2.05
N LEU A 70 5.87 -2.55 -1.69
CA LEU A 70 6.53 -2.64 -0.40
C LEU A 70 7.87 -1.90 -0.42
N LEU A 71 8.07 -1.03 0.57
CA LEU A 71 9.34 -0.36 0.85
C LEU A 71 9.89 -0.81 2.20
N MET A 72 11.23 -1.03 2.26
CA MET A 72 11.91 -1.34 3.51
C MET A 72 13.22 -0.56 3.63
N PRO A 73 13.34 0.36 4.61
CA PRO A 73 14.60 1.05 4.88
C PRO A 73 15.58 0.12 5.60
N THR A 74 16.83 0.09 5.13
CA THR A 74 17.90 -0.75 5.70
C THR A 74 19.23 0.00 5.73
N THR A 75 20.22 -0.57 6.42
CA THR A 75 21.60 -0.08 6.45
C THR A 75 22.57 -1.18 6.08
N GLY A 76 23.79 -0.83 5.71
CA GLY A 76 24.85 -1.79 5.37
C GLY A 76 24.70 -2.39 3.97
N LYS A 77 24.94 -3.68 3.82
CA LYS A 77 24.86 -4.34 2.50
C LYS A 77 23.42 -4.55 2.07
N ILE A 78 23.10 -4.18 0.83
CA ILE A 78 21.80 -4.47 0.23
C ILE A 78 21.56 -5.98 0.22
N GLN A 79 20.39 -6.38 0.71
CA GLN A 79 19.87 -7.74 0.64
C GLN A 79 18.47 -7.68 0.03
N LEU A 80 18.20 -8.48 -1.00
CA LEU A 80 16.91 -8.52 -1.69
C LEU A 80 16.03 -9.71 -1.27
N ASN A 81 16.52 -10.53 -0.34
CA ASN A 81 15.74 -11.60 0.28
C ASN A 81 15.03 -11.04 1.53
N PRO A 82 13.74 -11.34 1.76
CA PRO A 82 13.02 -10.87 2.95
C PRO A 82 13.52 -11.48 4.27
N GLY A 83 14.32 -12.57 4.22
CA GLY A 83 14.68 -13.30 5.44
C GLY A 83 13.50 -14.09 6.02
N THR A 84 13.69 -14.58 7.24
CA THR A 84 12.64 -15.30 7.98
C THR A 84 12.49 -14.72 9.38
N LYS A 85 11.37 -15.04 10.06
CA LYS A 85 11.15 -14.64 11.46
C LYS A 85 12.25 -15.13 12.40
N SER A 86 12.73 -16.37 12.19
CA SER A 86 13.79 -16.99 13.00
C SER A 86 15.19 -16.46 12.70
N ASN A 87 15.41 -15.92 11.49
CA ASN A 87 16.69 -15.36 11.05
C ASN A 87 16.44 -14.09 10.23
N PRO A 88 16.03 -12.97 10.85
CA PRO A 88 15.75 -11.73 10.14
C PRO A 88 17.00 -11.16 9.45
N THR A 89 18.17 -11.28 10.07
CA THR A 89 19.46 -10.79 9.55
C THR A 89 19.96 -11.50 8.29
N LEU A 90 19.36 -12.64 7.88
CA LEU A 90 19.63 -13.27 6.58
C LEU A 90 18.93 -12.58 5.41
N GLY A 91 18.20 -11.50 5.66
CA GLY A 91 17.48 -10.74 4.65
C GLY A 91 17.31 -9.29 5.06
N TYR A 92 16.30 -8.62 4.46
CA TYR A 92 16.00 -7.22 4.78
C TYR A 92 14.95 -7.05 5.91
N ARG A 93 14.39 -8.12 6.48
CA ARG A 93 13.45 -8.07 7.62
C ARG A 93 14.14 -7.50 8.86
N SER A 94 13.40 -6.77 9.69
CA SER A 94 13.88 -6.23 10.97
C SER A 94 13.02 -6.69 12.13
N THR A 95 13.60 -6.93 13.28
CA THR A 95 12.86 -6.99 14.54
C THR A 95 12.37 -5.59 14.94
N PHE A 96 11.33 -5.56 15.76
CA PHE A 96 10.80 -4.35 16.38
C PHE A 96 10.17 -4.67 17.72
N ARG A 97 9.88 -3.63 18.50
CA ARG A 97 9.24 -3.74 19.81
C ARG A 97 8.07 -2.77 19.90
N HIS A 98 6.96 -3.22 20.45
CA HIS A 98 5.74 -2.40 20.60
C HIS A 98 5.94 -1.16 21.49
N GLU A 99 6.91 -1.19 22.42
CA GLU A 99 7.27 0.01 23.21
C GLU A 99 7.81 1.16 22.35
N ASN A 100 8.33 0.84 21.15
CA ASN A 100 8.85 1.79 20.16
C ASN A 100 7.91 1.94 18.95
N GLU A 101 6.69 1.45 19.06
CA GLU A 101 5.65 1.53 18.04
C GLU A 101 4.56 2.53 18.46
N THR A 102 4.09 3.32 17.52
CA THR A 102 2.99 4.27 17.75
C THR A 102 2.06 4.26 16.56
N ALA A 103 0.76 4.09 16.82
CA ALA A 103 -0.30 4.17 15.81
C ALA A 103 -1.36 5.17 16.24
N SER A 104 -1.78 6.03 15.32
CA SER A 104 -2.92 6.93 15.51
C SER A 104 -3.54 7.27 14.15
N PRO A 105 -4.79 7.77 14.09
CA PRO A 105 -5.41 8.12 12.82
C PRO A 105 -4.53 9.03 11.97
N GLY A 106 -4.14 8.55 10.77
CA GLY A 106 -3.28 9.26 9.83
C GLY A 106 -1.77 9.21 10.13
N TYR A 107 -1.34 8.45 11.13
CA TYR A 107 0.08 8.35 11.51
C TYR A 107 0.43 6.96 12.04
N TYR A 108 1.61 6.49 11.65
CA TYR A 108 2.25 5.31 12.23
C TYR A 108 3.75 5.56 12.37
N SER A 109 4.38 5.03 13.43
CA SER A 109 5.84 5.01 13.54
C SER A 109 6.33 3.78 14.29
N VAL A 110 7.57 3.35 13.95
CA VAL A 110 8.26 2.24 14.60
C VAL A 110 9.77 2.40 14.48
N LEU A 111 10.52 1.86 15.44
CA LEU A 111 11.98 1.69 15.34
C LEU A 111 12.28 0.28 14.81
N LEU A 112 13.07 0.21 13.75
CA LEU A 112 13.58 -1.03 13.16
C LEU A 112 14.92 -1.37 13.83
N ASP A 113 14.91 -2.39 14.71
CA ASP A 113 16.01 -2.65 15.63
C ASP A 113 17.32 -3.06 14.93
N GLU A 114 17.29 -3.89 13.86
CA GLU A 114 18.49 -4.29 13.13
C GLU A 114 19.20 -3.13 12.45
N TYR A 115 18.45 -2.15 11.99
CA TYR A 115 18.96 -1.05 11.19
C TYR A 115 19.08 0.26 11.96
N GLN A 116 18.53 0.32 13.19
CA GLN A 116 18.41 1.54 14.00
C GLN A 116 17.76 2.67 13.19
N VAL A 117 16.80 2.34 12.33
CA VAL A 117 16.05 3.30 11.52
C VAL A 117 14.68 3.52 12.15
N LYS A 118 14.37 4.78 12.45
CA LYS A 118 13.00 5.17 12.81
C LYS A 118 12.21 5.40 11.52
N ALA A 119 11.16 4.62 11.33
CA ALA A 119 10.20 4.77 10.26
C ALA A 119 8.97 5.54 10.77
N GLU A 120 8.54 6.56 10.04
CA GLU A 120 7.32 7.33 10.28
C GLU A 120 6.52 7.40 8.98
N LEU A 121 5.20 7.17 9.08
CA LEU A 121 4.30 7.05 7.95
C LEU A 121 3.10 7.97 8.10
N THR A 122 2.71 8.62 7.00
CA THR A 122 1.45 9.36 6.86
C THR A 122 0.95 9.28 5.42
N THR A 123 -0.25 9.75 5.13
CA THR A 123 -0.80 9.64 3.77
C THR A 123 -1.62 10.86 3.38
N THR A 124 -1.77 11.04 2.07
CA THR A 124 -2.90 11.74 1.46
C THR A 124 -3.92 10.70 0.96
N GLU A 125 -4.79 11.04 0.03
CA GLU A 125 -5.75 10.07 -0.53
C GLU A 125 -5.09 9.04 -1.45
N ARG A 126 -4.04 9.46 -2.22
CA ARG A 126 -3.40 8.64 -3.26
C ARG A 126 -1.90 8.54 -3.10
N VAL A 127 -1.34 9.15 -2.04
CA VAL A 127 0.11 9.18 -1.84
C VAL A 127 0.45 8.76 -0.42
N GLY A 128 1.27 7.72 -0.28
CA GLY A 128 1.95 7.38 0.97
C GLY A 128 3.18 8.27 1.16
N VAL A 129 3.38 8.79 2.35
CA VAL A 129 4.53 9.64 2.69
C VAL A 129 5.28 9.01 3.85
N HIS A 130 6.54 8.70 3.60
CA HIS A 130 7.43 8.10 4.59
C HIS A 130 8.49 9.12 5.00
N ARG A 131 8.89 9.06 6.27
CA ARG A 131 10.07 9.71 6.78
C ARG A 131 10.92 8.67 7.52
N TYR A 132 12.12 8.42 7.00
CA TYR A 132 13.06 7.49 7.60
C TYR A 132 14.25 8.24 8.20
N THR A 133 14.43 8.09 9.50
CA THR A 133 15.60 8.66 10.20
C THR A 133 16.62 7.56 10.40
N TYR A 134 17.70 7.66 9.64
CA TYR A 134 18.82 6.71 9.66
C TYR A 134 19.92 7.13 10.64
N PRO A 135 20.76 6.20 11.09
CA PRO A 135 22.10 6.54 11.56
C PRO A 135 22.86 7.33 10.48
N LYS A 136 23.83 8.17 10.89
CA LYS A 136 24.65 8.93 9.92
C LYS A 136 25.43 8.01 8.99
N GLY A 137 25.48 8.36 7.71
CA GLY A 137 26.18 7.62 6.67
C GLY A 137 25.28 7.22 5.52
N GLU A 138 25.58 6.10 4.88
CA GLU A 138 24.75 5.58 3.80
C GLU A 138 23.50 4.89 4.36
N GLY A 139 22.35 5.19 3.78
CA GLY A 139 21.08 4.49 4.01
C GLY A 139 20.61 3.80 2.74
N ASN A 140 19.95 2.67 2.90
CA ASN A 140 19.37 1.93 1.77
C ASN A 140 17.85 1.91 1.85
N LEU A 141 17.22 1.79 0.70
CA LEU A 141 15.79 1.51 0.55
C LEU A 141 15.62 0.30 -0.36
N ILE A 142 14.94 -0.71 0.12
CA ILE A 142 14.51 -1.85 -0.70
C ILE A 142 13.11 -1.57 -1.22
N LEU A 143 12.90 -1.76 -2.52
CA LEU A 143 11.60 -1.83 -3.18
C LEU A 143 11.35 -3.28 -3.57
N ASP A 144 10.34 -3.91 -2.99
CA ASP A 144 9.94 -5.28 -3.33
C ASP A 144 8.58 -5.29 -4.03
N LEU A 145 8.58 -5.52 -5.35
CA LEU A 145 7.38 -5.65 -6.16
C LEU A 145 6.82 -7.08 -6.19
N ASN A 146 7.52 -8.03 -5.59
CA ASN A 146 7.01 -9.40 -5.45
C ASN A 146 6.19 -9.60 -4.17
N HIS A 147 6.41 -8.77 -3.14
CA HIS A 147 5.65 -8.86 -1.90
C HIS A 147 4.15 -8.66 -2.14
N GLY A 148 3.32 -9.34 -1.38
CA GLY A 148 1.88 -9.15 -1.35
C GLY A 148 1.24 -10.01 -0.26
N ILE A 149 0.04 -9.65 0.15
CA ILE A 149 -0.73 -10.46 1.10
C ILE A 149 -0.98 -11.84 0.49
N TYR A 150 -0.73 -12.91 1.23
CA TYR A 150 -0.73 -14.30 0.73
C TYR A 150 0.20 -14.47 -0.46
N ASN A 151 1.48 -14.33 -0.22
CA ASN A 151 2.49 -14.44 -1.27
C ASN A 151 2.66 -15.90 -1.71
N TYR A 152 2.20 -16.24 -2.91
CA TYR A 152 2.32 -17.56 -3.55
C TYR A 152 2.98 -17.44 -4.91
N ASP A 153 3.60 -18.55 -5.37
CA ASP A 153 4.27 -18.58 -6.68
C ASP A 153 3.29 -18.25 -7.82
N GLY A 154 3.63 -17.24 -8.60
CA GLY A 154 2.81 -16.75 -9.71
C GLY A 154 1.74 -15.73 -9.32
N LYS A 155 1.71 -15.24 -8.08
CA LYS A 155 0.85 -14.12 -7.69
C LYS A 155 1.21 -12.85 -8.45
N THR A 156 2.47 -12.48 -8.47
CA THR A 156 2.95 -11.38 -9.33
C THR A 156 3.09 -11.89 -10.76
N LEU A 157 2.29 -11.35 -11.65
CA LEU A 157 2.28 -11.73 -13.07
C LEU A 157 3.41 -11.04 -13.82
N TRP A 158 3.56 -9.73 -13.60
CA TRP A 158 4.59 -8.91 -14.22
C TRP A 158 4.77 -7.62 -13.43
N SER A 159 5.97 -7.05 -13.48
CA SER A 159 6.28 -5.77 -12.84
C SER A 159 7.38 -5.05 -13.60
N GLY A 160 7.47 -3.74 -13.41
CA GLY A 160 8.47 -2.91 -14.04
C GLY A 160 8.93 -1.80 -13.11
N ILE A 161 10.20 -1.42 -13.23
CA ILE A 161 10.84 -0.29 -12.54
C ILE A 161 11.56 0.55 -13.59
N CYS A 162 11.40 1.87 -13.52
CA CYS A 162 12.17 2.84 -14.29
C CYS A 162 12.74 3.92 -13.37
N VAL A 163 14.05 4.11 -13.40
CA VAL A 163 14.73 5.23 -12.73
C VAL A 163 14.71 6.43 -13.67
N GLU A 164 13.72 7.30 -13.48
CA GLU A 164 13.50 8.49 -14.34
C GLU A 164 14.54 9.59 -14.09
N SER A 165 15.01 9.71 -12.84
CA SER A 165 16.07 10.62 -12.42
C SER A 165 16.70 10.13 -11.11
N ASP A 166 17.66 10.87 -10.59
CA ASP A 166 18.26 10.59 -9.27
C ASP A 166 17.29 10.76 -8.07
N THR A 167 16.14 11.38 -8.29
CA THR A 167 15.12 11.60 -7.24
C THR A 167 13.73 11.07 -7.60
N LEU A 168 13.59 10.37 -8.74
CA LEU A 168 12.30 9.88 -9.20
C LEU A 168 12.41 8.47 -9.79
N VAL A 169 11.61 7.56 -9.29
CA VAL A 169 11.42 6.20 -9.79
C VAL A 169 9.95 5.99 -10.10
N THR A 170 9.66 5.40 -11.25
CA THR A 170 8.31 4.98 -11.63
C THR A 170 8.27 3.49 -11.90
N GLY A 171 7.08 2.94 -12.01
CA GLY A 171 6.92 1.56 -12.38
C GLY A 171 5.48 1.08 -12.28
N PHE A 172 5.32 -0.22 -12.36
CA PHE A 172 4.03 -0.88 -12.22
C PHE A 172 4.16 -2.27 -11.61
N ARG A 173 3.06 -2.75 -11.10
CA ARG A 173 2.91 -4.11 -10.60
C ARG A 173 1.58 -4.69 -11.05
N MET A 174 1.61 -5.88 -11.63
CA MET A 174 0.45 -6.64 -12.05
C MET A 174 0.37 -7.94 -11.24
N THR A 175 -0.74 -8.16 -10.56
CA THR A 175 -0.95 -9.35 -9.73
C THR A 175 -2.21 -10.10 -10.10
N ASN A 176 -2.24 -11.37 -9.74
CA ASN A 176 -3.40 -12.25 -9.82
C ASN A 176 -3.79 -12.68 -8.41
N GLY A 177 -5.06 -12.57 -8.09
CA GLY A 177 -5.58 -12.91 -6.77
C GLY A 177 -7.07 -13.19 -6.85
N TRP A 178 -7.83 -12.57 -5.98
CA TRP A 178 -9.30 -12.52 -6.10
C TRP A 178 -9.70 -11.75 -7.35
N ALA A 179 -9.11 -10.60 -7.58
CA ALA A 179 -9.11 -9.98 -8.90
C ALA A 179 -8.28 -10.84 -9.87
N ARG A 180 -8.81 -11.06 -11.08
CA ARG A 180 -8.06 -11.79 -12.13
C ARG A 180 -6.78 -11.06 -12.53
N MET A 181 -6.83 -9.74 -12.47
CA MET A 181 -5.73 -8.84 -12.76
C MET A 181 -5.91 -7.58 -11.92
N ASN A 182 -4.97 -7.34 -11.01
CA ASN A 182 -4.82 -6.07 -10.33
C ASN A 182 -3.58 -5.39 -10.89
N LEU A 183 -3.74 -4.21 -11.49
CA LEU A 183 -2.65 -3.44 -12.08
C LEU A 183 -2.55 -2.10 -11.37
N ILE A 184 -1.41 -1.87 -10.74
CA ILE A 184 -1.07 -0.62 -10.06
C ILE A 184 0.20 -0.04 -10.66
N TYR A 185 0.14 1.21 -11.07
CA TYR A 185 1.28 2.05 -11.41
C TYR A 185 1.68 2.86 -10.19
N PHE A 186 2.97 3.20 -10.11
CA PHE A 186 3.49 4.01 -9.01
C PHE A 186 4.50 5.05 -9.49
N ALA A 187 4.62 6.12 -8.71
CA ALA A 187 5.68 7.12 -8.81
C ALA A 187 6.24 7.38 -7.42
N ILE A 188 7.56 7.20 -7.26
CA ILE A 188 8.28 7.37 -5.99
C ILE A 188 9.23 8.55 -6.13
N SER A 189 9.06 9.59 -5.29
CA SER A 189 10.00 10.70 -5.21
C SER A 189 10.78 10.65 -3.90
N PHE A 190 12.07 11.03 -3.98
CA PHE A 190 13.00 11.05 -2.86
C PHE A 190 13.45 12.47 -2.54
N SER A 191 13.66 12.77 -1.27
CA SER A 191 14.23 14.06 -0.81
C SER A 191 15.75 14.18 -0.99
N HIS A 192 16.42 13.06 -1.24
CA HIS A 192 17.86 12.97 -1.49
C HIS A 192 18.11 12.27 -2.83
N PRO A 193 19.19 12.60 -3.53
CA PRO A 193 19.53 11.92 -4.78
C PRO A 193 19.97 10.47 -4.51
N ILE A 194 19.62 9.58 -5.39
CA ILE A 194 20.09 8.19 -5.42
C ILE A 194 21.58 8.21 -5.80
N LEU A 195 22.44 7.68 -4.94
CA LEU A 195 23.86 7.51 -5.24
C LEU A 195 24.11 6.36 -6.22
N ARG A 196 23.49 5.24 -5.95
CA ARG A 196 23.56 4.01 -6.76
C ARG A 196 22.33 3.15 -6.50
N TYR A 197 22.03 2.28 -7.42
CA TYR A 197 20.92 1.34 -7.30
C TYR A 197 21.27 0.01 -7.97
N GLU A 198 20.56 -1.03 -7.58
CA GLU A 198 20.56 -2.32 -8.26
C GLU A 198 19.12 -2.84 -8.37
N SER A 199 18.80 -3.51 -9.47
CA SER A 199 17.52 -4.17 -9.69
C SER A 199 17.76 -5.61 -10.09
N LYS A 200 16.87 -6.52 -9.64
CA LYS A 200 16.98 -7.95 -9.91
C LYS A 200 15.61 -8.59 -10.01
N ASP A 201 15.41 -9.44 -11.02
CA ASP A 201 14.34 -10.43 -11.04
C ASP A 201 14.80 -11.65 -10.24
N THR A 202 14.11 -11.94 -9.13
CA THR A 202 14.42 -13.05 -8.22
C THR A 202 13.67 -14.33 -8.56
N SER A 203 12.88 -14.35 -9.63
CA SER A 203 12.11 -15.52 -10.06
C SER A 203 13.01 -16.72 -10.34
N LYS A 204 12.55 -17.91 -9.92
CA LYS A 204 13.27 -19.17 -10.13
C LYS A 204 13.18 -19.67 -11.59
N ARG A 205 12.33 -19.08 -12.40
CA ARG A 205 12.17 -19.48 -13.80
C ARG A 205 13.36 -18.99 -14.61
N SER A 206 14.04 -19.91 -15.27
CA SER A 206 15.05 -19.59 -16.28
C SER A 206 14.36 -18.81 -17.41
N LEU A 207 14.43 -17.49 -17.35
CA LEU A 207 14.13 -16.67 -18.49
C LEU A 207 15.17 -16.98 -19.59
N TYR A 208 14.77 -16.84 -20.82
CA TYR A 208 15.65 -17.03 -21.97
C TYR A 208 16.98 -16.30 -21.72
N GLY A 209 18.06 -17.08 -21.61
CA GLY A 209 19.42 -16.61 -21.29
C GLY A 209 20.11 -15.90 -22.47
N GLY A 210 19.34 -15.20 -23.31
CA GLY A 210 19.83 -14.53 -24.50
C GLY A 210 20.36 -13.13 -24.26
N PHE A 211 20.37 -12.35 -25.33
CA PHE A 211 20.94 -11.02 -25.42
C PHE A 211 20.51 -10.04 -24.30
N TRP A 212 19.27 -10.10 -23.83
CA TRP A 212 18.71 -9.25 -22.78
C TRP A 212 19.39 -9.41 -21.41
N ARG A 213 19.83 -10.60 -21.05
CA ARG A 213 20.54 -10.83 -19.77
C ARG A 213 21.90 -10.13 -19.67
N LYS A 214 22.55 -9.84 -20.80
CA LYS A 214 23.81 -9.10 -20.78
C LYS A 214 23.64 -7.66 -20.34
N PHE A 215 22.48 -7.06 -20.61
CA PHE A 215 22.16 -5.71 -20.15
C PHE A 215 21.77 -5.69 -18.68
N ASP A 216 21.01 -6.68 -18.19
CA ASP A 216 20.63 -6.81 -16.78
C ASP A 216 21.82 -7.03 -15.85
N VAL A 217 22.85 -7.72 -16.31
CA VAL A 217 24.05 -8.07 -15.52
C VAL A 217 25.06 -6.92 -15.43
N GLN A 218 24.97 -5.93 -16.32
CA GLN A 218 25.98 -4.86 -16.41
C GLN A 218 25.68 -3.63 -15.54
N HIS A 219 24.71 -3.70 -14.62
CA HIS A 219 24.40 -2.69 -13.61
C HIS A 219 24.11 -1.27 -14.14
N ASN A 220 23.11 -0.61 -13.57
CA ASN A 220 22.63 0.74 -13.89
C ASN A 220 21.84 0.88 -15.20
N PHE A 221 21.23 -0.18 -15.70
CA PHE A 221 20.19 0.02 -16.70
C PHE A 221 18.98 0.68 -16.02
N PRO A 222 18.46 1.82 -16.52
CA PRO A 222 17.44 2.58 -15.81
C PRO A 222 16.08 1.88 -15.77
N GLU A 223 15.85 0.90 -16.66
CA GLU A 223 14.59 0.16 -16.75
C GLU A 223 14.83 -1.33 -16.57
N MET A 224 13.94 -1.96 -15.84
CA MET A 224 13.90 -3.40 -15.70
C MET A 224 12.46 -3.89 -15.58
N GLU A 225 12.15 -4.97 -16.27
CA GLU A 225 10.88 -5.67 -16.15
C GLU A 225 11.11 -7.14 -15.77
N GLY A 226 10.17 -7.71 -15.03
CA GLY A 226 10.25 -9.10 -14.59
C GLY A 226 9.06 -9.52 -13.75
N ARG A 227 9.08 -10.77 -13.29
CA ARG A 227 7.99 -11.33 -12.47
C ARG A 227 8.16 -11.03 -10.98
N GLU A 228 9.39 -11.17 -10.48
CA GLU A 228 9.70 -11.03 -9.06
C GLU A 228 10.75 -9.94 -8.86
N LEU A 229 10.38 -8.75 -9.32
CA LEU A 229 11.30 -7.63 -9.39
C LEU A 229 11.51 -7.00 -8.02
N LYS A 230 12.78 -6.79 -7.67
CA LYS A 230 13.20 -6.07 -6.48
C LYS A 230 14.31 -5.10 -6.83
N ALA A 231 14.37 -3.98 -6.13
CA ALA A 231 15.43 -2.99 -6.28
C ALA A 231 15.93 -2.53 -4.91
N GLY A 232 17.20 -2.16 -4.86
CA GLY A 232 17.83 -1.50 -3.74
C GLY A 232 18.40 -0.16 -4.19
N PHE A 233 18.07 0.91 -3.46
CA PHE A 233 18.55 2.27 -3.70
C PHE A 233 19.42 2.70 -2.53
N VAL A 234 20.51 3.39 -2.77
CA VAL A 234 21.45 3.88 -1.75
C VAL A 234 21.49 5.41 -1.78
N PHE A 235 21.45 6.00 -0.59
CA PHE A 235 21.44 7.44 -0.37
C PHE A 235 22.60 7.86 0.56
N ASP A 236 23.18 9.03 0.32
CA ASP A 236 24.08 9.68 1.28
C ASP A 236 23.26 10.49 2.29
N LEU A 237 23.27 10.06 3.55
CA LEU A 237 22.58 10.68 4.66
C LEU A 237 23.58 11.19 5.73
N SER A 238 24.82 11.48 5.33
CA SER A 238 25.88 11.98 6.20
C SER A 238 25.56 13.36 6.78
N ASP A 239 24.67 14.11 6.14
CA ASP A 239 24.18 15.40 6.64
C ASP A 239 23.26 15.27 7.86
N GLY A 240 22.81 14.04 8.18
CA GLY A 240 21.94 13.74 9.32
C GLY A 240 20.48 14.12 9.12
N ARG A 241 20.06 14.49 7.89
CA ARG A 241 18.65 14.70 7.57
C ARG A 241 17.95 13.37 7.33
N SER A 242 16.66 13.32 7.65
CA SER A 242 15.82 12.16 7.35
C SER A 242 15.53 12.07 5.85
N LEU A 243 15.49 10.85 5.32
CA LEU A 243 15.04 10.58 3.97
C LEU A 243 13.49 10.65 3.95
N GLU A 244 12.94 11.63 3.26
CA GLU A 244 11.50 11.67 2.94
C GLU A 244 11.24 11.03 1.58
N ILE A 245 10.21 10.17 1.54
CA ILE A 245 9.81 9.44 0.34
C ILE A 245 8.30 9.62 0.16
N LYS A 246 7.89 9.88 -1.07
CA LYS A 246 6.48 9.99 -1.44
C LYS A 246 6.17 8.97 -2.53
N VAL A 247 5.20 8.11 -2.28
CA VAL A 247 4.79 7.05 -3.18
C VAL A 247 3.35 7.27 -3.60
N ALA A 248 3.16 7.75 -4.80
CA ALA A 248 1.84 7.85 -5.41
C ALA A 248 1.48 6.57 -6.14
N ILE A 249 0.21 6.18 -6.07
CA ILE A 249 -0.34 5.04 -6.80
C ILE A 249 -1.42 5.48 -7.77
N SER A 250 -1.58 4.74 -8.86
CA SER A 250 -2.65 4.90 -9.85
C SER A 250 -3.04 3.53 -10.40
N ALA A 251 -4.33 3.30 -10.60
CA ALA A 251 -4.81 2.12 -11.32
C ALA A 251 -4.93 2.38 -12.85
N VAL A 252 -4.63 3.60 -13.29
CA VAL A 252 -4.82 4.04 -14.69
C VAL A 252 -3.54 3.87 -15.50
N ASP A 253 -2.55 4.70 -15.21
CA ASP A 253 -1.27 4.73 -15.91
C ASP A 253 -0.17 5.41 -15.07
N LYS A 254 1.06 5.44 -15.61
CA LYS A 254 2.21 6.11 -14.99
C LYS A 254 1.98 7.62 -14.85
N GLU A 255 1.39 8.24 -15.84
CA GLU A 255 1.08 9.67 -15.87
C GLU A 255 0.07 10.04 -14.77
N GLY A 256 -0.90 9.16 -14.50
CA GLY A 256 -1.83 9.28 -13.37
C GLY A 256 -1.11 9.26 -12.02
N ALA A 257 -0.18 8.31 -11.83
CA ALA A 257 0.63 8.26 -10.61
C ALA A 257 1.49 9.52 -10.42
N LEU A 258 2.14 10.02 -11.48
CA LEU A 258 2.90 11.27 -11.46
C LEU A 258 2.02 12.49 -11.18
N LEU A 259 0.81 12.52 -11.74
CA LEU A 259 -0.14 13.61 -11.51
C LEU A 259 -0.66 13.60 -10.07
N ASN A 260 -1.00 12.42 -9.52
CA ASN A 260 -1.39 12.23 -8.12
C ASN A 260 -0.28 12.71 -7.18
N LEU A 261 0.97 12.29 -7.42
CA LEU A 261 2.15 12.73 -6.68
C LEU A 261 2.26 14.26 -6.64
N LYS A 262 2.21 14.88 -7.83
CA LYS A 262 2.33 16.32 -7.98
C LYS A 262 1.19 17.07 -7.28
N LYS A 263 -0.06 16.71 -7.57
CA LYS A 263 -1.23 17.45 -7.09
C LYS A 263 -1.43 17.38 -5.59
N GLU A 264 -1.14 16.22 -4.97
CA GLU A 264 -1.39 16.01 -3.56
C GLU A 264 -0.22 16.42 -2.65
N THR A 265 1.03 16.42 -3.18
CA THR A 265 2.22 16.62 -2.33
C THR A 265 3.17 17.73 -2.75
N GLN A 266 2.90 18.46 -3.84
CA GLN A 266 3.77 19.55 -4.26
C GLN A 266 3.87 20.64 -3.17
N GLY A 267 5.10 20.99 -2.78
CA GLY A 267 5.35 22.00 -1.75
C GLY A 267 4.98 21.58 -0.31
N LYS A 268 4.76 20.26 -0.10
CA LYS A 268 4.47 19.72 1.23
C LYS A 268 5.60 18.79 1.66
N ASN A 269 6.05 18.95 2.90
CA ASN A 269 6.89 18.00 3.62
C ASN A 269 6.02 17.02 4.43
N PHE A 270 6.66 16.05 5.08
CA PHE A 270 5.98 15.05 5.92
C PHE A 270 5.04 15.70 6.96
N ASP A 271 5.51 16.70 7.71
CA ASP A 271 4.75 17.28 8.82
C ASP A 271 3.48 18.00 8.34
N LYS A 272 3.53 18.65 7.16
CA LYS A 272 2.35 19.26 6.56
C LYS A 272 1.33 18.24 6.12
N VAL A 273 1.75 17.14 5.49
CA VAL A 273 0.86 16.03 5.11
C VAL A 273 0.24 15.41 6.36
N LEU A 274 1.03 15.17 7.40
CA LEU A 274 0.53 14.64 8.68
C LEU A 274 -0.53 15.55 9.32
N ALA A 275 -0.29 16.86 9.34
CA ALA A 275 -1.24 17.82 9.88
C ALA A 275 -2.57 17.80 9.10
N GLU A 276 -2.50 17.72 7.75
CA GLU A 276 -3.68 17.61 6.89
C GLU A 276 -4.42 16.28 7.12
N ALA A 277 -3.71 15.15 7.26
CA ALA A 277 -4.30 13.84 7.55
C ALA A 277 -5.04 13.84 8.89
N LYS A 278 -4.40 14.35 9.95
CA LYS A 278 -5.04 14.52 11.26
C LYS A 278 -6.27 15.41 11.21
N SER A 279 -6.22 16.52 10.47
CA SER A 279 -7.35 17.41 10.28
C SER A 279 -8.53 16.73 9.58
N LYS A 280 -8.26 15.94 8.53
CA LYS A 280 -9.28 15.13 7.84
C LYS A 280 -9.94 14.12 8.80
N TRP A 281 -9.15 13.41 9.61
CA TRP A 281 -9.68 12.48 10.61
C TRP A 281 -10.51 13.18 11.68
N ASN A 282 -10.00 14.27 12.25
CA ASN A 282 -10.76 15.05 13.25
C ASN A 282 -12.12 15.52 12.70
N LYS A 283 -12.14 16.01 11.46
CA LYS A 283 -13.38 16.40 10.79
C LYS A 283 -14.34 15.21 10.64
N ALA A 284 -13.83 14.06 10.19
CA ALA A 284 -14.65 12.88 9.91
C ALA A 284 -15.26 12.28 11.18
N VAL A 285 -14.48 12.09 12.24
CA VAL A 285 -14.97 11.50 13.50
C VAL A 285 -15.84 12.49 14.31
N SER A 286 -15.70 13.80 14.10
CA SER A 286 -16.54 14.83 14.72
C SER A 286 -17.95 14.90 14.16
N SER A 287 -18.28 14.11 13.13
CA SER A 287 -19.64 14.01 12.59
C SER A 287 -20.66 13.50 13.61
N ILE A 288 -20.21 12.76 14.62
CA ILE A 288 -21.04 12.28 15.73
C ILE A 288 -20.35 12.62 17.05
N SER A 289 -21.07 13.24 17.97
CA SER A 289 -20.61 13.50 19.34
C SER A 289 -21.31 12.58 20.32
N VAL A 290 -20.53 11.92 21.18
CA VAL A 290 -21.03 10.96 22.17
C VAL A 290 -20.66 11.41 23.56
N ASN A 291 -21.64 11.37 24.46
CA ASN A 291 -21.47 11.58 25.90
C ASN A 291 -21.36 10.22 26.61
N GLY A 292 -20.37 10.06 27.46
CA GLY A 292 -20.14 8.81 28.17
C GLY A 292 -18.80 8.82 28.93
N THR A 293 -18.45 7.69 29.52
CA THR A 293 -17.13 7.49 30.11
C THR A 293 -16.05 7.50 29.03
N GLU A 294 -14.79 7.70 29.39
CA GLU A 294 -13.69 7.68 28.42
C GLU A 294 -13.60 6.34 27.69
N GLU A 295 -13.85 5.23 28.39
CA GLU A 295 -13.88 3.89 27.79
C GLU A 295 -14.97 3.76 26.70
N VAL A 296 -16.18 4.29 26.96
CA VAL A 296 -17.27 4.30 25.97
C VAL A 296 -16.90 5.18 24.77
N LYS A 297 -16.29 6.34 24.99
CA LYS A 297 -15.84 7.22 23.92
C LYS A 297 -14.74 6.56 23.08
N GLU A 298 -13.75 5.94 23.72
CA GLU A 298 -12.67 5.23 23.03
C GLU A 298 -13.23 4.09 22.15
N LEU A 299 -14.09 3.27 22.68
CA LEU A 299 -14.75 2.20 21.92
C LEU A 299 -15.56 2.76 20.75
N PHE A 300 -16.33 3.81 20.97
CA PHE A 300 -17.17 4.42 19.95
C PHE A 300 -16.32 5.03 18.82
N TYR A 301 -15.35 5.88 19.16
CA TYR A 301 -14.54 6.56 18.14
C TYR A 301 -13.58 5.62 17.42
N THR A 302 -13.08 4.58 18.08
CA THR A 302 -12.32 3.50 17.42
C THR A 302 -13.20 2.75 16.42
N SER A 303 -14.45 2.46 16.77
CA SER A 303 -15.39 1.81 15.87
C SER A 303 -15.75 2.73 14.68
N LEU A 304 -16.04 4.00 14.94
CA LEU A 304 -16.32 4.99 13.91
C LEU A 304 -15.11 5.17 12.97
N TYR A 305 -13.88 5.27 13.49
CA TYR A 305 -12.65 5.29 12.69
C TYR A 305 -12.60 4.12 11.70
N ARG A 306 -12.84 2.89 12.18
CA ARG A 306 -12.81 1.69 11.33
C ARG A 306 -13.87 1.70 10.23
N THR A 307 -15.06 2.28 10.49
CA THR A 307 -16.11 2.39 9.46
C THR A 307 -15.77 3.39 8.36
N LEU A 308 -14.82 4.29 8.59
CA LEU A 308 -14.41 5.33 7.64
C LEU A 308 -13.13 4.99 6.85
N ILE A 309 -12.61 3.76 6.98
CA ILE A 309 -11.46 3.29 6.20
C ILE A 309 -11.92 2.89 4.79
N HIS A 310 -12.94 2.03 4.70
CA HIS A 310 -13.52 1.56 3.44
C HIS A 310 -15.02 1.87 3.37
N PRO A 311 -15.59 1.97 2.17
CA PRO A 311 -14.98 1.91 0.82
C PRO A 311 -13.93 3.00 0.61
N SER A 312 -12.96 2.74 -0.27
CA SER A 312 -11.83 3.64 -0.53
C SER A 312 -11.86 4.22 -1.94
N VAL A 313 -11.29 5.40 -2.10
CA VAL A 313 -11.15 6.08 -3.40
C VAL A 313 -10.34 5.21 -4.36
N TYR A 314 -10.87 5.02 -5.56
CA TYR A 314 -10.23 4.27 -6.66
C TYR A 314 -10.32 5.08 -7.96
N MET A 315 -9.65 6.22 -7.96
CA MET A 315 -9.70 7.22 -9.02
C MET A 315 -8.50 8.16 -8.89
N ASP A 316 -7.90 8.54 -10.01
CA ASP A 316 -6.86 9.57 -10.04
C ASP A 316 -7.43 10.98 -9.82
N VAL A 317 -6.57 11.95 -9.52
CA VAL A 317 -6.99 13.34 -9.25
C VAL A 317 -7.62 14.04 -10.44
N ASP A 318 -7.47 13.50 -11.66
CA ASP A 318 -8.09 14.00 -12.89
C ASP A 318 -9.46 13.36 -13.20
N GLY A 319 -9.96 12.48 -12.33
CA GLY A 319 -11.24 11.80 -12.49
C GLY A 319 -11.16 10.47 -13.25
N ARG A 320 -10.00 10.08 -13.78
CA ARG A 320 -9.85 8.79 -14.47
C ARG A 320 -9.76 7.62 -13.48
N TYR A 321 -10.35 6.49 -13.84
CA TYR A 321 -10.27 5.24 -13.07
C TYR A 321 -10.34 4.02 -13.99
N ARG A 322 -9.84 2.90 -13.53
CA ARG A 322 -9.98 1.62 -14.24
C ARG A 322 -11.26 0.94 -13.85
N GLY A 323 -12.12 0.70 -14.82
CA GLY A 323 -13.37 -0.03 -14.62
C GLY A 323 -13.19 -1.54 -14.46
N ILE A 324 -14.27 -2.24 -14.12
CA ILE A 324 -14.25 -3.70 -13.98
C ILE A 324 -14.13 -4.42 -15.35
N ASP A 325 -14.36 -3.72 -16.44
CA ASP A 325 -14.08 -4.12 -17.81
C ASP A 325 -12.62 -3.93 -18.22
N HIS A 326 -11.76 -3.52 -17.27
CA HIS A 326 -10.36 -3.14 -17.45
C HIS A 326 -10.11 -1.91 -18.36
N SER A 327 -11.15 -1.25 -18.84
CA SER A 327 -11.06 0.00 -19.59
C SER A 327 -10.88 1.20 -18.67
N ILE A 328 -10.32 2.28 -19.21
CA ILE A 328 -10.21 3.55 -18.48
C ILE A 328 -11.46 4.36 -18.71
N HIS A 329 -12.08 4.77 -17.61
CA HIS A 329 -13.28 5.60 -17.58
C HIS A 329 -12.99 6.94 -16.89
N ASN A 330 -13.89 7.90 -17.04
CA ASN A 330 -13.84 9.20 -16.37
C ASN A 330 -15.10 9.39 -15.50
N ALA A 331 -14.92 9.69 -14.24
CA ALA A 331 -15.99 10.04 -13.30
C ALA A 331 -16.15 11.57 -13.28
N GLU A 332 -17.03 12.12 -14.14
CA GLU A 332 -17.19 13.56 -14.30
C GLU A 332 -17.92 14.24 -13.12
N HIS A 333 -18.79 13.49 -12.42
CA HIS A 333 -19.71 14.07 -11.44
C HIS A 333 -19.74 13.33 -10.09
N PHE A 334 -18.87 12.35 -9.89
CA PHE A 334 -18.78 11.59 -8.66
C PHE A 334 -17.34 11.17 -8.38
N THR A 335 -17.04 10.82 -7.13
CA THR A 335 -15.79 10.16 -6.75
C THR A 335 -15.98 8.66 -6.87
N ASN A 336 -15.13 7.98 -7.65
CA ASN A 336 -15.21 6.54 -7.78
C ASN A 336 -14.57 5.83 -6.58
N TYR A 337 -15.31 4.90 -5.99
CA TYR A 337 -14.92 4.10 -4.83
C TYR A 337 -14.82 2.61 -5.18
N THR A 338 -14.06 1.87 -4.36
CA THR A 338 -13.92 0.41 -4.43
C THR A 338 -13.99 -0.21 -3.03
N ILE A 339 -13.97 -1.55 -2.96
CA ILE A 339 -14.00 -2.33 -1.71
C ILE A 339 -15.30 -2.07 -0.93
N PHE A 340 -16.42 -2.35 -1.56
CA PHE A 340 -17.74 -2.16 -0.94
C PHE A 340 -18.11 -3.29 0.02
N SER A 341 -17.71 -4.53 -0.29
CA SER A 341 -18.03 -5.73 0.51
C SER A 341 -19.51 -5.75 0.97
N LEU A 342 -20.44 -5.63 0.02
CA LEU A 342 -21.87 -5.39 0.31
C LEU A 342 -22.50 -6.44 1.23
N TRP A 343 -21.98 -7.66 1.24
CA TRP A 343 -22.40 -8.72 2.15
C TRP A 343 -22.32 -8.33 3.64
N ASP A 344 -21.28 -7.54 3.97
CA ASP A 344 -20.99 -7.13 5.32
C ASP A 344 -21.56 -5.74 5.63
N THR A 345 -21.57 -4.85 4.64
CA THR A 345 -21.72 -3.40 4.84
C THR A 345 -23.16 -2.90 4.67
N PHE A 346 -24.05 -3.66 4.00
CA PHE A 346 -25.39 -3.20 3.65
C PHE A 346 -26.28 -2.90 4.85
N ARG A 347 -26.10 -3.60 5.98
CA ARG A 347 -26.97 -3.48 7.16
C ARG A 347 -26.67 -2.25 8.02
N ALA A 348 -25.41 -1.87 8.14
CA ALA A 348 -25.00 -0.85 9.10
C ALA A 348 -24.11 0.22 8.47
N LEU A 349 -23.02 -0.14 7.77
CA LEU A 349 -22.03 0.81 7.29
C LEU A 349 -22.64 1.79 6.28
N HIS A 350 -23.28 1.31 5.21
CA HIS A 350 -23.89 2.20 4.21
C HIS A 350 -25.02 3.06 4.78
N PRO A 351 -25.97 2.54 5.61
CA PRO A 351 -26.92 3.37 6.33
C PRO A 351 -26.25 4.45 7.21
N LEU A 352 -25.17 4.11 7.93
CA LEU A 352 -24.41 5.08 8.72
C LEU A 352 -23.81 6.18 7.85
N ILE A 353 -23.09 5.81 6.76
CA ILE A 353 -22.50 6.79 5.84
C ILE A 353 -23.58 7.71 5.25
N ASN A 354 -24.75 7.18 4.90
CA ASN A 354 -25.86 7.97 4.41
C ASN A 354 -26.37 9.00 5.43
N LEU A 355 -26.31 8.70 6.70
CA LEU A 355 -26.69 9.61 7.77
C LEU A 355 -25.65 10.71 8.02
N ILE A 356 -24.34 10.38 7.97
CA ILE A 356 -23.28 11.29 8.35
C ILE A 356 -22.65 12.04 7.17
N ASP A 357 -22.73 11.47 5.95
CA ASP A 357 -22.20 12.08 4.71
C ASP A 357 -23.00 11.59 3.48
N ALA A 358 -24.15 12.19 3.28
CA ALA A 358 -25.06 11.82 2.18
C ALA A 358 -24.42 12.02 0.79
N ASN A 359 -23.52 13.01 0.63
CA ASN A 359 -22.84 13.23 -0.65
C ASN A 359 -21.90 12.08 -0.96
N LYS A 360 -21.13 11.63 0.01
CA LYS A 360 -20.24 10.48 -0.14
C LYS A 360 -21.03 9.18 -0.39
N SER A 361 -22.16 9.00 0.31
CA SER A 361 -23.07 7.87 0.05
C SER A 361 -23.57 7.89 -1.39
N LYS A 362 -23.93 9.05 -1.94
CA LYS A 362 -24.32 9.22 -3.34
C LYS A 362 -23.18 8.81 -4.28
N ASP A 363 -21.96 9.31 -4.07
CA ASP A 363 -20.80 8.96 -4.90
C ASP A 363 -20.50 7.45 -4.88
N MET A 364 -20.68 6.79 -3.73
CA MET A 364 -20.55 5.33 -3.60
C MET A 364 -21.60 4.59 -4.40
N MET A 365 -22.87 5.05 -4.38
CA MET A 365 -23.94 4.46 -5.20
C MET A 365 -23.67 4.66 -6.70
N GLU A 366 -23.25 5.85 -7.12
CA GLU A 366 -22.85 6.14 -8.49
C GLU A 366 -21.70 5.22 -8.96
N SER A 367 -20.72 4.97 -8.10
CA SER A 367 -19.63 4.03 -8.36
C SER A 367 -20.15 2.62 -8.62
N ILE A 368 -21.05 2.11 -7.77
CA ILE A 368 -21.64 0.78 -7.92
C ILE A 368 -22.45 0.68 -9.24
N MET A 369 -23.21 1.72 -9.57
CA MET A 369 -23.98 1.76 -10.82
C MET A 369 -23.08 1.83 -12.06
N ALA A 370 -21.98 2.61 -12.00
CA ALA A 370 -20.99 2.65 -13.07
C ALA A 370 -20.35 1.27 -13.28
N HIS A 371 -19.95 0.60 -12.20
CA HIS A 371 -19.38 -0.75 -12.27
C HIS A 371 -20.39 -1.77 -12.83
N GLN A 372 -21.66 -1.69 -12.45
CA GLN A 372 -22.70 -2.52 -13.06
C GLN A 372 -22.80 -2.30 -14.58
N GLY A 373 -22.77 -1.05 -15.01
CA GLY A 373 -22.79 -0.69 -16.44
C GLY A 373 -21.60 -1.24 -17.22
N GLN A 374 -20.42 -1.34 -16.57
CA GLN A 374 -19.18 -1.87 -17.14
C GLN A 374 -19.13 -3.41 -17.09
N SER A 375 -19.87 -4.04 -16.20
CA SER A 375 -19.89 -5.50 -16.08
C SER A 375 -20.51 -6.17 -17.31
N ILE A 376 -19.87 -7.22 -17.82
CA ILE A 376 -20.41 -8.06 -18.91
C ILE A 376 -21.78 -8.64 -18.54
N HIS A 377 -21.94 -9.01 -17.28
CA HIS A 377 -23.16 -9.64 -16.78
C HIS A 377 -24.22 -8.63 -16.32
N LYS A 378 -23.89 -7.32 -16.34
CA LYS A 378 -24.75 -6.25 -15.81
C LYS A 378 -25.20 -6.48 -14.35
N ALA A 379 -24.44 -7.26 -13.60
CA ALA A 379 -24.66 -7.52 -12.19
C ALA A 379 -23.95 -6.47 -11.32
N LEU A 380 -24.47 -6.22 -10.12
CA LEU A 380 -23.83 -5.33 -9.14
C LEU A 380 -22.56 -5.99 -8.60
N PRO A 381 -21.39 -5.39 -8.78
CA PRO A 381 -20.14 -5.93 -8.26
C PRO A 381 -20.01 -5.64 -6.76
N VAL A 382 -19.22 -6.48 -6.07
CA VAL A 382 -18.87 -6.24 -4.67
C VAL A 382 -17.76 -5.18 -4.57
N TRP A 383 -16.82 -5.19 -5.53
CA TRP A 383 -15.81 -4.15 -5.74
C TRP A 383 -15.28 -4.14 -7.18
N SER A 384 -14.62 -3.07 -7.60
CA SER A 384 -14.17 -2.88 -8.99
C SER A 384 -13.16 -3.92 -9.50
N GLN A 385 -12.54 -4.69 -8.61
CA GLN A 385 -11.62 -5.76 -8.95
C GLN A 385 -12.21 -7.15 -8.72
N ASP A 386 -13.50 -7.26 -8.43
CA ASP A 386 -14.11 -8.53 -8.08
C ASP A 386 -14.28 -9.47 -9.28
N ARG A 387 -13.77 -10.68 -9.10
CA ARG A 387 -13.84 -11.76 -10.09
C ARG A 387 -15.19 -12.50 -10.10
N LYS A 388 -15.93 -12.48 -8.99
CA LYS A 388 -17.04 -13.40 -8.71
C LYS A 388 -18.38 -12.72 -8.46
N SER A 389 -18.45 -11.41 -8.50
CA SER A 389 -19.72 -10.74 -8.24
C SER A 389 -20.69 -10.91 -9.39
N VAL A 390 -21.17 -12.12 -9.49
CA VAL A 390 -22.45 -12.44 -10.09
C VAL A 390 -23.31 -12.91 -8.93
N VAL A 391 -24.07 -12.03 -8.34
CA VAL A 391 -25.23 -12.37 -7.54
C VAL A 391 -26.45 -11.85 -8.25
#